data_4824b48dae17658dbd0300a26b08eb77
#
_entry.id   4824b48dae17658dbd0300a26b08eb77
#
_cell.length_a   1.000
_cell.length_b   1.000
_cell.length_c   1.000
_cell.angle_alpha   90.00
_cell.angle_beta   90.00
_cell.angle_gamma   90.00
#
_symmetry.space_group_name_H-M   'P 1'
#
loop_
_entity.id
_entity.type
_entity.pdbx_description
1 polymer ?
#
loop_
_entity_poly.entity_id
_entity_poly.type
_entity_poly.pdbx_seq_one_letter_code
_entity_poly.pdbx_strand_id
1 'polypeptide(L)'
;MRKLIPLLAGTLLLGGVAQAKPQDREAELARALQGRVAGEPVQCINLHQIRSSRIIPNTAIIYDAGSVVYVNRPQNGADQLNQWDTMVTRTPSTRLCNVDTVTMVDRASRNFTGVVFLGEFVPYRRVRDGN
;
A
#
# COMPACT_ATOMS: atom_id res chain seq x y z
N MET A 1 34.70 39.18 -44.66
CA MET A 1 33.35 38.87 -44.19
C MET A 1 33.36 37.54 -43.48
N ARG A 2 33.27 37.56 -42.14
CA ARG A 2 33.16 36.35 -41.36
C ARG A 2 31.69 35.98 -41.16
N LYS A 3 31.31 34.87 -41.72
CA LYS A 3 29.96 34.31 -41.50
C LYS A 3 29.96 33.61 -40.14
N LEU A 4 29.21 34.13 -39.17
CA LEU A 4 28.91 33.51 -37.92
C LEU A 4 27.80 32.47 -38.15
N ILE A 5 28.12 31.19 -37.89
CA ILE A 5 27.17 30.10 -37.91
C ILE A 5 26.62 29.99 -36.48
N PRO A 6 25.31 30.15 -36.26
CA PRO A 6 24.78 29.90 -34.92
C PRO A 6 24.74 28.39 -34.64
N LEU A 7 25.44 27.98 -33.62
CA LEU A 7 25.29 26.64 -33.05
C LEU A 7 23.93 26.54 -32.38
N LEU A 8 23.04 25.77 -32.99
CA LEU A 8 21.80 25.32 -32.32
C LEU A 8 22.17 24.26 -31.32
N ALA A 9 22.25 24.65 -30.04
CA ALA A 9 22.30 23.73 -28.94
C ALA A 9 20.94 23.06 -28.74
N GLY A 10 20.79 21.86 -29.28
CA GLY A 10 19.63 21.03 -29.03
C GLY A 10 19.62 20.56 -27.58
N THR A 11 18.75 21.11 -26.75
CA THR A 11 18.52 20.63 -25.39
C THR A 11 17.71 19.35 -25.47
N LEU A 12 18.36 18.20 -25.29
CA LEU A 12 17.67 16.93 -25.07
C LEU A 12 17.01 16.99 -23.70
N LEU A 13 15.70 17.17 -23.66
CA LEU A 13 14.89 16.95 -22.48
C LEU A 13 14.78 15.44 -22.27
N LEU A 14 15.66 14.88 -21.44
CA LEU A 14 15.50 13.53 -20.91
C LEU A 14 14.33 13.57 -19.93
N GLY A 15 13.14 13.23 -20.41
CA GLY A 15 11.98 13.01 -19.58
C GLY A 15 12.20 11.77 -18.72
N GLY A 16 12.70 11.95 -17.49
CA GLY A 16 12.80 10.87 -16.50
C GLY A 16 11.40 10.49 -16.03
N VAL A 17 11.09 9.17 -16.03
CA VAL A 17 9.90 8.64 -15.38
C VAL A 17 10.09 8.84 -13.88
N ALA A 18 9.30 9.72 -13.27
CA ALA A 18 9.34 9.95 -11.84
C ALA A 18 8.74 8.73 -11.12
N GLN A 19 9.60 7.92 -10.49
CA GLN A 19 9.15 6.88 -9.58
C GLN A 19 8.81 7.51 -8.22
N ALA A 20 7.64 7.12 -7.65
CA ALA A 20 7.25 7.58 -6.33
C ALA A 20 8.29 7.13 -5.29
N LYS A 21 8.81 8.09 -4.51
CA LYS A 21 9.78 7.83 -3.44
C LYS A 21 9.09 7.13 -2.27
N PRO A 22 9.83 6.36 -1.42
CA PRO A 22 9.25 5.74 -0.22
C PRO A 22 8.53 6.72 0.70
N GLN A 23 9.01 7.95 0.80
CA GLN A 23 8.38 9.03 1.57
C GLN A 23 7.00 9.42 1.04
N ASP A 24 6.77 9.34 -0.28
CA ASP A 24 5.48 9.62 -0.89
C ASP A 24 4.44 8.55 -0.54
N ARG A 25 4.87 7.31 -0.38
CA ARG A 25 4.01 6.19 0.04
C ARG A 25 3.60 6.30 1.51
N GLU A 26 4.52 6.69 2.37
CA GLU A 26 4.19 6.98 3.78
C GLU A 26 3.23 8.18 3.88
N ALA A 27 3.40 9.21 3.07
CA ALA A 27 2.48 10.34 3.00
C ALA A 27 1.10 9.92 2.49
N GLU A 28 1.04 9.01 1.52
CA GLU A 28 -0.21 8.44 1.02
C GLU A 28 -0.94 7.66 2.13
N LEU A 29 -0.21 6.83 2.88
CA LEU A 29 -0.75 6.11 4.03
C LEU A 29 -1.26 7.08 5.10
N ALA A 30 -0.48 8.09 5.43
CA ALA A 30 -0.88 9.11 6.42
C ALA A 30 -2.16 9.85 6.01
N ARG A 31 -2.30 10.19 4.74
CA ARG A 31 -3.55 10.81 4.22
C ARG A 31 -4.74 9.88 4.34
N ALA A 32 -4.55 8.57 4.07
CA ALA A 32 -5.61 7.59 4.21
C ALA A 32 -6.08 7.42 5.67
N LEU A 33 -5.22 7.74 6.62
CA LEU A 33 -5.47 7.60 8.06
C LEU A 33 -5.80 8.93 8.76
N GLN A 34 -6.00 10.01 8.01
CA GLN A 34 -6.30 11.32 8.59
C GLN A 34 -7.50 11.28 9.53
N GLY A 35 -7.37 11.95 10.69
CA GLY A 35 -8.41 12.00 11.70
C GLY A 35 -8.53 10.73 12.54
N ARG A 36 -7.59 9.82 12.42
CA ARG A 36 -7.57 8.56 13.15
C ARG A 36 -6.33 8.44 14.00
N VAL A 37 -6.44 7.69 15.09
CA VAL A 37 -5.38 7.43 16.05
C VAL A 37 -5.12 5.93 16.13
N ALA A 38 -3.84 5.54 16.14
CA ALA A 38 -3.43 4.16 16.31
C ALA A 38 -3.76 3.65 17.70
N GLY A 39 -4.33 2.45 17.78
CA GLY A 39 -4.50 1.68 19.01
C GLY A 39 -3.46 0.58 19.15
N GLU A 40 -3.68 -0.31 20.11
CA GLU A 40 -2.82 -1.46 20.34
C GLU A 40 -2.88 -2.44 19.16
N PRO A 41 -1.73 -2.91 18.66
CA PRO A 41 -1.70 -3.92 17.61
C PRO A 41 -2.44 -5.19 18.01
N VAL A 42 -3.12 -5.80 17.04
CA VAL A 42 -3.76 -7.10 17.20
C VAL A 42 -3.16 -8.10 16.21
N GLN A 43 -3.21 -9.37 16.57
CA GLN A 43 -2.64 -10.43 15.74
C GLN A 43 -3.55 -10.87 14.60
N CYS A 44 -4.86 -10.76 14.78
CA CYS A 44 -5.86 -11.23 13.82
C CYS A 44 -6.99 -10.21 13.67
N ILE A 45 -7.58 -10.21 12.47
CA ILE A 45 -8.81 -9.46 12.16
C ILE A 45 -9.87 -10.44 11.65
N ASN A 46 -11.16 -10.05 11.79
CA ASN A 46 -12.26 -10.83 11.27
C ASN A 46 -12.61 -10.37 9.85
N LEU A 47 -12.45 -11.24 8.88
CA LEU A 47 -12.69 -10.93 7.47
C LEU A 47 -14.15 -10.57 7.18
N HIS A 48 -15.11 -11.06 7.94
CA HIS A 48 -16.52 -10.68 7.78
C HIS A 48 -16.81 -9.21 8.11
N GLN A 49 -15.97 -8.58 8.89
CA GLN A 49 -16.08 -7.17 9.25
C GLN A 49 -15.40 -6.24 8.23
N ILE A 50 -14.58 -6.79 7.36
CA ILE A 50 -13.82 -6.01 6.38
C ILE A 50 -14.71 -5.70 5.18
N ARG A 51 -14.93 -4.42 4.93
CA ARG A 51 -15.72 -3.89 3.81
C ARG A 51 -14.91 -3.74 2.54
N SER A 52 -13.67 -3.32 2.69
CA SER A 52 -12.74 -3.09 1.58
C SER A 52 -11.30 -3.20 2.04
N SER A 53 -10.41 -3.39 1.10
CA SER A 53 -8.98 -3.32 1.33
C SER A 53 -8.32 -2.44 0.28
N ARG A 54 -7.21 -1.83 0.68
CA ARG A 54 -6.42 -0.96 -0.19
C ARG A 54 -4.94 -1.24 -0.01
N ILE A 55 -4.24 -1.33 -1.12
CA ILE A 55 -2.79 -1.49 -1.12
C ILE A 55 -2.13 -0.11 -1.19
N ILE A 56 -1.21 0.16 -0.28
CA ILE A 56 -0.24 1.24 -0.41
C ILE A 56 1.04 0.58 -0.94
N PRO A 57 1.41 0.83 -2.20
CA PRO A 57 2.51 0.09 -2.84
C PRO A 57 3.80 0.14 -2.03
N ASN A 58 4.47 -1.00 -1.96
CA ASN A 58 5.73 -1.20 -1.22
C ASN A 58 5.68 -0.87 0.27
N THR A 59 4.49 -0.63 0.85
CA THR A 59 4.39 -0.06 2.19
C THR A 59 3.47 -0.86 3.11
N ALA A 60 2.18 -0.93 2.80
CA ALA A 60 1.20 -1.49 3.72
C ALA A 60 -0.09 -1.92 3.00
N ILE A 61 -0.91 -2.68 3.72
CA ILE A 61 -2.29 -3.00 3.34
C ILE A 61 -3.22 -2.35 4.36
N ILE A 62 -4.23 -1.66 3.88
CA ILE A 62 -5.29 -1.07 4.69
C ILE A 62 -6.53 -1.96 4.57
N TYR A 63 -7.07 -2.39 5.71
CA TYR A 63 -8.33 -3.14 5.80
C TYR A 63 -9.38 -2.27 6.49
N ASP A 64 -10.42 -1.90 5.76
CA ASP A 64 -11.47 -1.02 6.26
C ASP A 64 -12.63 -1.85 6.84
N ALA A 65 -12.85 -1.71 8.14
CA ALA A 65 -13.98 -2.31 8.86
C ALA A 65 -15.06 -1.27 9.26
N GLY A 66 -15.02 -0.10 8.65
CA GLY A 66 -15.95 1.00 8.92
C GLY A 66 -15.49 1.89 10.08
N SER A 67 -15.90 1.58 11.30
CA SER A 67 -15.51 2.35 12.49
C SER A 67 -14.02 2.23 12.84
N VAL A 68 -13.40 1.12 12.46
CA VAL A 68 -11.98 0.88 12.62
C VAL A 68 -11.35 0.55 11.28
N VAL A 69 -10.15 1.06 11.06
CA VAL A 69 -9.32 0.75 9.90
C VAL A 69 -8.04 0.09 10.41
N TYR A 70 -7.73 -1.09 9.89
CA TYR A 70 -6.52 -1.81 10.25
C TYR A 70 -5.44 -1.57 9.23
N VAL A 71 -4.23 -1.29 9.69
CA VAL A 71 -3.04 -1.18 8.84
C VAL A 71 -2.13 -2.37 9.12
N ASN A 72 -1.81 -3.10 8.07
CA ASN A 72 -0.85 -4.20 8.13
C ASN A 72 0.42 -3.79 7.39
N ARG A 73 1.52 -3.69 8.12
CA ARG A 73 2.85 -3.55 7.53
C ARG A 73 3.47 -4.92 7.48
N PRO A 74 3.68 -5.48 6.27
CA PRO A 74 4.20 -6.83 6.13
C PRO A 74 5.54 -7.02 6.84
N GLN A 75 5.74 -8.20 7.42
CA GLN A 75 7.03 -8.60 7.96
C GLN A 75 8.04 -8.85 6.84
N ASN A 76 7.53 -9.34 5.70
CA ASN A 76 8.33 -9.61 4.51
C ASN A 76 7.46 -9.51 3.26
N GLY A 77 8.08 -9.18 2.13
CA GLY A 77 7.38 -9.11 0.85
C GLY A 77 6.62 -7.81 0.62
N ALA A 78 6.86 -6.76 1.39
CA ALA A 78 6.23 -5.46 1.16
C ALA A 78 6.51 -4.90 -0.25
N ASP A 79 7.67 -5.23 -0.82
CA ASP A 79 8.07 -4.88 -2.17
C ASP A 79 7.21 -5.57 -3.26
N GLN A 80 6.47 -6.62 -2.89
CA GLN A 80 5.52 -7.30 -3.77
C GLN A 80 4.16 -6.60 -3.81
N LEU A 81 3.89 -5.67 -2.89
CA LEU A 81 2.65 -4.92 -2.88
C LEU A 81 2.61 -3.92 -4.03
N ASN A 82 1.64 -4.09 -4.92
CA ASN A 82 1.38 -3.12 -5.97
C ASN A 82 -0.12 -2.99 -6.23
N GLN A 83 -0.52 -1.81 -6.68
CA GLN A 83 -1.94 -1.45 -6.85
C GLN A 83 -2.60 -2.12 -8.06
N TRP A 84 -1.84 -2.73 -8.95
CA TRP A 84 -2.34 -3.37 -10.17
C TRP A 84 -2.69 -4.82 -9.95
N ASP A 85 -2.24 -5.41 -8.86
CA ASP A 85 -2.51 -6.79 -8.51
C ASP A 85 -3.75 -6.93 -7.64
N THR A 86 -4.29 -8.14 -7.66
CA THR A 86 -5.33 -8.58 -6.73
C THR A 86 -4.69 -9.36 -5.59
N MET A 87 -5.12 -9.08 -4.38
CA MET A 87 -4.75 -9.86 -3.21
C MET A 87 -5.64 -11.09 -3.10
N VAL A 88 -5.03 -12.27 -3.03
CA VAL A 88 -5.73 -13.53 -2.78
C VAL A 88 -5.33 -14.03 -1.40
N THR A 89 -6.31 -14.08 -0.52
CA THR A 89 -6.15 -14.57 0.84
C THR A 89 -6.78 -15.95 0.95
N ARG A 90 -6.02 -16.89 1.49
CA ARG A 90 -6.52 -18.24 1.81
C ARG A 90 -6.29 -18.49 3.28
N THR A 91 -7.37 -18.61 4.04
CA THR A 91 -7.33 -18.95 5.45
C THR A 91 -8.27 -20.12 5.71
N PRO A 92 -7.98 -20.96 6.70
CA PRO A 92 -8.88 -22.06 7.08
C PRO A 92 -10.09 -21.57 7.88
N SER A 93 -10.13 -20.29 8.25
CA SER A 93 -11.20 -19.69 9.04
C SER A 93 -11.57 -18.30 8.51
N THR A 94 -12.49 -17.64 9.19
CA THR A 94 -12.91 -16.27 8.89
C THR A 94 -11.95 -15.21 9.43
N ARG A 95 -10.85 -15.65 10.06
CA ARG A 95 -9.83 -14.74 10.63
C ARG A 95 -8.60 -14.70 9.76
N LEU A 96 -8.08 -13.51 9.59
CA LEU A 96 -6.78 -13.27 8.96
C LEU A 96 -5.80 -12.83 10.05
N CYS A 97 -4.68 -13.55 10.16
CA CYS A 97 -3.72 -13.38 11.23
C CYS A 97 -2.33 -12.99 10.71
N ASN A 98 -1.48 -12.52 11.61
CA ASN A 98 -0.10 -12.11 11.29
C ASN A 98 0.81 -13.27 10.85
N VAL A 99 0.37 -14.51 11.02
CA VAL A 99 1.08 -15.71 10.53
C VAL A 99 0.66 -16.10 9.12
N ASP A 100 -0.37 -15.47 8.59
CA ASP A 100 -0.90 -15.75 7.27
C ASP A 100 -0.12 -15.02 6.18
N THR A 101 -0.29 -15.48 4.96
CA THR A 101 0.28 -14.87 3.76
C THR A 101 -0.82 -14.42 2.81
N VAL A 102 -0.50 -13.40 2.02
CA VAL A 102 -1.35 -12.94 0.93
C VAL A 102 -0.61 -13.18 -0.38
N THR A 103 -1.27 -13.82 -1.32
CA THR A 103 -0.75 -14.03 -2.66
C THR A 103 -1.14 -12.86 -3.56
N MET A 104 -0.17 -12.33 -4.29
CA MET A 104 -0.41 -11.29 -5.27
C MET A 104 -0.58 -11.90 -6.65
N VAL A 105 -1.62 -11.47 -7.36
CA VAL A 105 -2.00 -11.99 -8.67
C VAL A 105 -2.26 -10.83 -9.61
N ASP A 106 -1.60 -10.83 -10.76
CA ASP A 106 -1.83 -9.82 -11.80
C ASP A 106 -3.28 -9.90 -12.31
N ARG A 107 -3.94 -8.74 -12.37
CA ARG A 107 -5.37 -8.68 -12.78
C ARG A 107 -5.61 -9.06 -14.23
N ALA A 108 -4.68 -8.73 -15.10
CA ALA A 108 -4.83 -8.95 -16.53
C ALA A 108 -4.51 -10.38 -16.92
N SER A 109 -3.33 -10.87 -16.52
CA SER A 109 -2.84 -12.22 -16.86
C SER A 109 -3.32 -13.29 -15.91
N ARG A 110 -3.74 -12.92 -14.69
CA ARG A 110 -4.05 -13.81 -13.56
C ARG A 110 -2.87 -14.67 -13.11
N ASN A 111 -1.67 -14.25 -13.46
CA ASN A 111 -0.46 -14.92 -13.04
C ASN A 111 -0.06 -14.51 -11.63
N PHE A 112 0.51 -15.46 -10.91
CA PHE A 112 1.16 -15.22 -9.64
C PHE A 112 2.31 -14.21 -9.80
N THR A 113 2.34 -13.19 -8.94
CA THR A 113 3.37 -12.15 -8.98
C THR A 113 4.19 -12.06 -7.70
N GLY A 114 3.68 -12.55 -6.58
CA GLY A 114 4.44 -12.55 -5.35
C GLY A 114 3.64 -13.00 -4.13
N VAL A 115 4.33 -13.12 -3.01
CA VAL A 115 3.78 -13.46 -1.70
C VAL A 115 4.15 -12.39 -0.70
N VAL A 116 3.18 -12.00 0.11
CA VAL A 116 3.35 -11.03 1.18
C VAL A 116 3.12 -11.74 2.50
N PHE A 117 4.07 -11.64 3.41
CA PHE A 117 3.99 -12.18 4.77
C PHE A 117 3.46 -11.08 5.68
N LEU A 118 2.29 -11.29 6.23
CA LEU A 118 1.62 -10.29 7.05
C LEU A 118 2.38 -10.00 8.35
N GLY A 119 2.24 -8.78 8.83
CA GLY A 119 2.63 -8.35 10.15
C GLY A 119 1.41 -8.22 11.06
N GLU A 120 1.58 -7.59 12.19
CA GLU A 120 0.47 -7.26 13.09
C GLU A 120 -0.48 -6.25 12.46
N PHE A 121 -1.72 -6.25 12.90
CA PHE A 121 -2.74 -5.31 12.47
C PHE A 121 -2.85 -4.18 13.48
N VAL A 122 -2.57 -2.97 13.06
CA VAL A 122 -2.71 -1.78 13.91
C VAL A 122 -4.09 -1.16 13.67
N PRO A 123 -4.96 -1.13 14.68
CA PRO A 123 -6.27 -0.51 14.55
C PRO A 123 -6.15 1.01 14.64
N TYR A 124 -6.81 1.70 13.71
CA TYR A 124 -6.93 3.15 13.69
C TYR A 124 -8.40 3.53 13.84
N ARG A 125 -8.71 4.30 14.87
CA ARG A 125 -10.06 4.80 15.15
C ARG A 125 -10.10 6.31 15.08
N ARG A 126 -11.25 6.84 14.69
CA ARG A 126 -11.45 8.29 14.65
C ARG A 126 -11.25 8.89 16.04
N VAL A 127 -10.57 10.03 16.09
CA VAL A 127 -10.53 10.84 17.31
C VAL A 127 -11.96 11.32 17.57
N ARG A 128 -12.49 10.98 18.73
CA ARG A 128 -13.70 11.63 19.24
C ARG A 128 -13.26 12.99 19.76
N ASP A 129 -13.77 14.06 19.16
CA ASP A 129 -13.70 15.37 19.80
C ASP A 129 -14.41 15.23 21.13
N GLY A 130 -13.63 15.23 22.22
CA GLY A 130 -14.16 15.08 23.55
C GLY A 130 -15.01 16.30 23.92
N ASN A 131 -16.26 16.06 24.28
CA ASN A 131 -17.03 16.97 25.11
C ASN A 131 -16.70 16.65 26.56
#